data_e613272130cd302b39150808f584a79f
#
_entry.id   e613272130cd302b39150808f584a79f
#
_cell.length_a   1.000
_cell.length_b   1.000
_cell.length_c   1.000
_cell.angle_alpha   90.00
_cell.angle_beta   90.00
_cell.angle_gamma   90.00
#
_symmetry.space_group_name_H-M   'P 1'
#
loop_
_entity.id
_entity.type
_entity.pdbx_description
1 polymer ?
#
loop_
_entity_poly.entity_id
_entity_poly.type
_entity_poly.pdbx_seq_one_letter_code
_entity_poly.pdbx_strand_id
1 'polypeptide(L)'
;KFNLNKKNILVTYHPLTTQTDNKKDFKEILKALNELKDTNIIFTKANSDAGGIVINKMIDEYVKSRPNCIAFASLGSLRYLSALKHVDIILGNSSSGLLEAPSMGVATINVGSRQDGRLKALSVIDVKPIKSQILKAIKLAYSPKFQKIVQKKQNPYGDSKPSKTIVKVLKNINLKDITVKRFKDLV
;
A
#
# COMPACT_ATOMS: atom_id res chain seq x y z
N LYS A 1 13.69 22.00 -3.23
CA LYS A 1 14.17 20.61 -3.20
C LYS A 1 13.57 19.94 -1.98
N PHE A 2 12.84 18.80 -2.13
CA PHE A 2 12.28 18.05 -1.02
C PHE A 2 13.37 17.13 -0.45
N ASN A 3 13.71 17.32 0.81
CA ASN A 3 14.73 16.51 1.48
C ASN A 3 14.06 15.47 2.37
N LEU A 4 14.55 14.24 2.34
CA LEU A 4 14.09 13.19 3.23
C LEU A 4 14.58 13.42 4.65
N ASN A 5 13.73 13.21 5.63
CA ASN A 5 14.03 13.29 7.06
C ASN A 5 14.36 11.91 7.65
N LYS A 6 14.47 11.86 8.97
CA LYS A 6 14.64 10.58 9.70
C LYS A 6 13.43 9.65 9.56
N LYS A 7 12.23 10.19 9.35
CA LYS A 7 10.99 9.43 9.16
C LYS A 7 10.32 9.85 7.86
N ASN A 8 9.98 8.88 7.04
CA ASN A 8 9.36 9.10 5.74
C ASN A 8 8.21 8.11 5.53
N ILE A 9 7.03 8.61 5.19
CA ILE A 9 5.83 7.81 4.94
C ILE A 9 5.36 8.07 3.51
N LEU A 10 5.17 6.99 2.76
CA LEU A 10 4.54 7.03 1.43
C LEU A 10 3.05 6.73 1.60
N VAL A 11 2.21 7.63 1.15
CA VAL A 11 0.75 7.52 1.26
C VAL A 11 0.13 7.33 -0.11
N THR A 12 -0.61 6.23 -0.26
CA THR A 12 -1.38 5.93 -1.49
C THR A 12 -2.75 5.42 -1.09
N TYR A 13 -3.79 6.20 -1.36
CA TYR A 13 -5.17 5.85 -1.06
C TYR A 13 -6.03 5.95 -2.31
N HIS A 14 -6.75 4.88 -2.62
CA HIS A 14 -7.71 4.83 -3.71
C HIS A 14 -9.14 4.72 -3.16
N PRO A 15 -10.10 5.43 -3.74
CA PRO A 15 -11.49 5.26 -3.34
C PRO A 15 -11.96 3.83 -3.61
N LEU A 16 -12.85 3.32 -2.74
CA LEU A 16 -13.58 2.09 -3.01
C LEU A 16 -14.80 2.42 -3.86
N THR A 17 -14.97 1.71 -4.96
CA THR A 17 -16.13 1.87 -5.87
C THR A 17 -17.43 1.41 -5.22
N THR A 18 -17.35 0.59 -4.18
CA THR A 18 -18.48 0.07 -3.41
C THR A 18 -18.88 0.94 -2.21
N GLN A 19 -18.13 2.00 -1.92
CA GLN A 19 -18.42 2.91 -0.80
C GLN A 19 -18.87 4.28 -1.30
N THR A 20 -19.90 4.82 -0.65
CA THR A 20 -20.44 6.15 -0.96
C THR A 20 -19.62 7.29 -0.33
N ASP A 21 -18.90 7.07 0.76
CA ASP A 21 -18.16 8.10 1.49
C ASP A 21 -16.68 7.80 1.72
N ASN A 22 -15.95 7.68 0.60
CA ASN A 22 -14.48 7.56 0.63
C ASN A 22 -13.78 8.80 1.23
N LYS A 23 -14.45 9.95 1.21
CA LYS A 23 -13.94 11.22 1.76
C LYS A 23 -13.78 11.15 3.27
N LYS A 24 -14.71 10.49 3.98
CA LYS A 24 -14.65 10.31 5.43
C LYS A 24 -13.42 9.50 5.83
N ASP A 25 -13.19 8.38 5.18
CA ASP A 25 -12.06 7.50 5.47
C ASP A 25 -10.72 8.20 5.23
N PHE A 26 -10.61 8.92 4.11
CA PHE A 26 -9.38 9.66 3.81
C PHE A 26 -9.13 10.83 4.77
N LYS A 27 -10.19 11.49 5.27
CA LYS A 27 -10.08 12.50 6.33
C LYS A 27 -9.45 11.94 7.61
N GLU A 28 -9.77 10.70 8.00
CA GLU A 28 -9.17 10.07 9.18
C GLU A 28 -7.66 9.81 8.98
N ILE A 29 -7.24 9.45 7.76
CA ILE A 29 -5.82 9.36 7.42
C ILE A 29 -5.15 10.73 7.59
N LEU A 30 -5.70 11.78 6.99
CA LEU A 30 -5.12 13.14 7.10
C LEU A 30 -5.07 13.64 8.55
N LYS A 31 -6.11 13.34 9.36
CA LYS A 31 -6.10 13.64 10.81
C LYS A 31 -4.97 12.92 11.56
N ALA A 32 -4.70 11.67 11.21
CA ALA A 32 -3.61 10.93 11.82
C ALA A 32 -2.24 11.50 11.41
N LEU A 33 -2.07 11.85 10.13
CA LEU A 33 -0.84 12.45 9.63
C LEU A 33 -0.54 13.81 10.26
N ASN A 34 -1.56 14.59 10.65
CA ASN A 34 -1.39 15.88 11.33
C ASN A 34 -0.73 15.77 12.72
N GLU A 35 -0.81 14.61 13.37
CA GLU A 35 -0.20 14.38 14.68
C GLU A 35 1.30 14.04 14.58
N LEU A 36 1.81 13.77 13.37
CA LEU A 36 3.17 13.32 13.19
C LEU A 36 4.13 14.52 13.16
N LYS A 37 5.11 14.49 14.06
CA LYS A 37 6.23 15.44 14.08
C LYS A 37 7.43 14.82 13.37
N ASP A 38 8.28 15.67 12.79
CA ASP A 38 9.56 15.29 12.16
C ASP A 38 9.43 14.15 11.13
N THR A 39 8.29 14.11 10.42
CA THR A 39 7.96 13.07 9.45
C THR A 39 7.66 13.70 8.11
N ASN A 40 8.34 13.25 7.07
CA ASN A 40 8.00 13.58 5.69
C ASN A 40 6.86 12.70 5.18
N ILE A 41 5.98 13.29 4.41
CA ILE A 41 4.84 12.60 3.82
C ILE A 41 4.89 12.78 2.30
N ILE A 42 4.97 11.67 1.60
CA ILE A 42 4.99 11.62 0.15
C ILE A 42 3.66 11.01 -0.30
N PHE A 43 2.85 11.76 -1.02
CA PHE A 43 1.62 11.23 -1.60
C PHE A 43 1.82 10.80 -3.05
N THR A 44 1.23 9.67 -3.40
CA THR A 44 0.86 9.37 -4.79
C THR A 44 -0.65 9.52 -4.91
N LYS A 45 -1.10 10.24 -5.95
CA LYS A 45 -2.51 10.54 -6.15
C LYS A 45 -3.32 9.27 -6.45
N ALA A 46 -4.61 9.35 -6.14
CA ALA A 46 -5.55 8.29 -6.46
C ALA A 46 -5.67 8.12 -7.98
N ASN A 47 -6.01 6.90 -8.38
CA ASN A 47 -6.37 6.58 -9.76
C ASN A 47 -7.64 7.31 -10.22
N SER A 48 -8.01 7.12 -11.49
CA SER A 48 -9.15 7.78 -12.13
C SER A 48 -10.51 7.19 -11.75
N ASP A 49 -10.59 6.28 -10.77
CA ASP A 49 -11.84 5.70 -10.31
C ASP A 49 -12.78 6.77 -9.73
N ALA A 50 -14.07 6.45 -9.65
CA ALA A 50 -15.08 7.31 -9.06
C ALA A 50 -14.66 7.75 -7.65
N GLY A 51 -14.67 9.05 -7.37
CA GLY A 51 -14.18 9.64 -6.11
C GLY A 51 -12.69 9.98 -6.08
N GLY A 52 -11.87 9.53 -7.05
CA GLY A 52 -10.44 9.84 -7.11
C GLY A 52 -10.15 11.35 -7.19
N ILE A 53 -10.95 12.09 -7.95
CA ILE A 53 -10.84 13.56 -8.06
C ILE A 53 -10.95 14.23 -6.70
N VAL A 54 -11.91 13.78 -5.87
CA VAL A 54 -12.13 14.36 -4.53
C VAL A 54 -10.93 14.10 -3.62
N ILE A 55 -10.42 12.86 -3.62
CA ILE A 55 -9.23 12.49 -2.85
C ILE A 55 -8.02 13.31 -3.31
N ASN A 56 -7.82 13.45 -4.62
CA ASN A 56 -6.70 14.20 -5.18
C ASN A 56 -6.76 15.68 -4.81
N LYS A 57 -7.94 16.30 -4.82
CA LYS A 57 -8.14 17.67 -4.35
C LYS A 57 -7.79 17.82 -2.87
N MET A 58 -8.19 16.85 -2.03
CA MET A 58 -7.85 16.86 -0.60
C MET A 58 -6.33 16.70 -0.37
N ILE A 59 -5.64 15.92 -1.20
CA ILE A 59 -4.17 15.79 -1.16
C ILE A 59 -3.54 17.13 -1.52
N ASP A 60 -3.95 17.77 -2.62
CA ASP A 60 -3.40 19.05 -3.08
C ASP A 60 -3.58 20.16 -2.03
N GLU A 61 -4.75 20.23 -1.41
CA GLU A 61 -5.02 21.17 -0.32
C GLU A 61 -4.15 20.88 0.91
N TYR A 62 -3.97 19.58 1.24
CA TYR A 62 -3.16 19.17 2.39
C TYR A 62 -1.68 19.52 2.23
N VAL A 63 -1.12 19.29 1.06
CA VAL A 63 0.31 19.52 0.77
C VAL A 63 0.64 21.02 0.68
N LYS A 64 -0.30 21.85 0.20
CA LYS A 64 -0.09 23.27 -0.11
C LYS A 64 0.49 24.09 1.06
N SER A 65 0.17 23.75 2.29
CA SER A 65 0.59 24.49 3.49
C SER A 65 1.62 23.74 4.35
N ARG A 66 2.21 22.63 3.83
CA ARG A 66 3.09 21.76 4.60
C ARG A 66 4.40 21.50 3.89
N PRO A 67 5.52 22.12 4.31
CA PRO A 67 6.81 21.98 3.64
C PRO A 67 7.40 20.56 3.73
N ASN A 68 6.95 19.75 4.70
CA ASN A 68 7.33 18.35 4.87
C ASN A 68 6.43 17.38 4.09
N CYS A 69 5.56 17.89 3.21
CA CYS A 69 4.64 17.09 2.39
C CYS A 69 4.85 17.39 0.91
N ILE A 70 4.79 16.34 0.07
CA ILE A 70 4.83 16.46 -1.37
C ILE A 70 3.85 15.47 -2.02
N ALA A 71 3.29 15.83 -3.15
CA ALA A 71 2.38 14.96 -3.90
C ALA A 71 2.82 14.81 -5.36
N PHE A 72 2.71 13.59 -5.88
CA PHE A 72 2.95 13.25 -7.27
C PHE A 72 1.69 12.64 -7.88
N ALA A 73 1.37 13.02 -9.09
CA ALA A 73 0.28 12.38 -9.85
C ALA A 73 0.59 10.88 -10.04
N SER A 74 1.82 10.58 -10.43
CA SER A 74 2.38 9.24 -10.52
C SER A 74 3.90 9.32 -10.42
N LEU A 75 4.52 8.36 -9.78
CA LEU A 75 5.98 8.19 -9.78
C LEU A 75 6.45 7.28 -10.92
N GLY A 76 5.53 6.55 -11.57
CA GLY A 76 5.90 5.43 -12.43
C GLY A 76 6.60 4.31 -11.65
N SER A 77 6.79 3.15 -12.26
CA SER A 77 7.31 1.97 -11.54
C SER A 77 8.73 2.17 -10.99
N LEU A 78 9.65 2.70 -11.81
CA LEU A 78 11.05 2.85 -11.42
C LEU A 78 11.23 3.79 -10.21
N ARG A 79 10.64 4.99 -10.27
CA ARG A 79 10.73 5.97 -9.18
C ARG A 79 9.98 5.52 -7.94
N TYR A 80 8.83 4.84 -8.12
CA TYR A 80 8.06 4.29 -7.02
C TYR A 80 8.86 3.24 -6.25
N LEU A 81 9.42 2.25 -6.94
CA LEU A 81 10.27 1.23 -6.32
C LEU A 81 11.54 1.83 -5.70
N SER A 82 12.10 2.88 -6.31
CA SER A 82 13.21 3.62 -5.72
C SER A 82 12.79 4.34 -4.43
N ALA A 83 11.61 4.97 -4.42
CA ALA A 83 11.08 5.62 -3.22
C ALA A 83 10.88 4.63 -2.07
N LEU A 84 10.46 3.37 -2.35
CA LEU A 84 10.32 2.33 -1.33
C LEU A 84 11.62 2.03 -0.58
N LYS A 85 12.78 2.28 -1.16
CA LYS A 85 14.08 2.12 -0.48
C LYS A 85 14.37 3.20 0.55
N HIS A 86 13.61 4.29 0.53
CA HIS A 86 13.87 5.49 1.32
C HIS A 86 12.70 5.87 2.24
N VAL A 87 11.63 5.08 2.25
CA VAL A 87 10.51 5.28 3.15
C VAL A 87 10.45 4.15 4.18
N ASP A 88 9.94 4.46 5.36
CA ASP A 88 9.82 3.50 6.46
C ASP A 88 8.47 2.77 6.42
N ILE A 89 7.45 3.46 5.95
CA ILE A 89 6.06 2.99 5.99
C ILE A 89 5.35 3.35 4.69
N ILE A 90 4.56 2.40 4.17
CA ILE A 90 3.48 2.66 3.24
C ILE A 90 2.18 2.74 4.05
N LEU A 91 1.43 3.81 3.88
CA LEU A 91 0.13 4.02 4.51
C LEU A 91 -0.96 4.18 3.44
N GLY A 92 -2.04 3.43 3.56
CA GLY A 92 -3.19 3.55 2.66
C GLY A 92 -3.78 2.21 2.28
N ASN A 93 -4.34 2.10 1.06
CA ASN A 93 -5.01 0.88 0.60
C ASN A 93 -4.54 0.41 -0.78
N SER A 94 -3.36 0.81 -1.20
CA SER A 94 -2.77 0.35 -2.45
C SER A 94 -2.33 -1.12 -2.36
N SER A 95 -2.52 -1.87 -3.45
CA SER A 95 -1.99 -3.24 -3.55
C SER A 95 -0.48 -3.33 -3.46
N SER A 96 0.24 -2.26 -3.77
CA SER A 96 1.69 -2.17 -3.63
C SER A 96 2.17 -2.45 -2.21
N GLY A 97 1.38 -2.06 -1.19
CA GLY A 97 1.65 -2.39 0.19
C GLY A 97 1.69 -3.89 0.49
N LEU A 98 1.01 -4.70 -0.33
CA LEU A 98 0.97 -6.16 -0.20
C LEU A 98 1.95 -6.85 -1.16
N LEU A 99 2.10 -6.31 -2.38
CA LEU A 99 2.83 -6.96 -3.47
C LEU A 99 4.32 -6.62 -3.47
N GLU A 100 4.66 -5.33 -3.33
CA GLU A 100 6.04 -4.84 -3.46
C GLU A 100 6.71 -4.54 -2.12
N ALA A 101 6.00 -3.89 -1.20
CA ALA A 101 6.55 -3.43 0.07
C ALA A 101 7.22 -4.53 0.92
N PRO A 102 6.64 -5.75 1.06
CA PRO A 102 7.27 -6.81 1.83
C PRO A 102 8.65 -7.19 1.30
N SER A 103 8.81 -7.34 -0.01
CA SER A 103 10.10 -7.65 -0.65
C SER A 103 11.13 -6.53 -0.49
N MET A 104 10.67 -5.28 -0.36
CA MET A 104 11.53 -4.11 -0.18
C MET A 104 11.91 -3.90 1.29
N GLY A 105 11.30 -4.62 2.23
CA GLY A 105 11.53 -4.44 3.67
C GLY A 105 10.92 -3.15 4.20
N VAL A 106 9.71 -2.82 3.74
CA VAL A 106 8.94 -1.64 4.15
C VAL A 106 7.68 -2.09 4.88
N ALA A 107 7.39 -1.46 6.01
CA ALA A 107 6.16 -1.72 6.76
C ALA A 107 4.95 -1.19 5.99
N THR A 108 3.84 -1.92 6.03
CA THR A 108 2.58 -1.48 5.41
C THR A 108 1.50 -1.32 6.48
N ILE A 109 0.82 -0.18 6.46
CA ILE A 109 -0.41 0.06 7.20
C ILE A 109 -1.54 0.10 6.18
N ASN A 110 -2.26 -1.03 6.07
CA ASN A 110 -3.38 -1.18 5.16
C ASN A 110 -4.66 -0.64 5.80
N VAL A 111 -5.23 0.42 5.23
CA VAL A 111 -6.38 1.13 5.78
C VAL A 111 -7.66 0.73 5.03
N GLY A 112 -8.61 0.17 5.77
CA GLY A 112 -9.91 -0.24 5.23
C GLY A 112 -9.88 -1.58 4.50
N SER A 113 -10.96 -1.88 3.80
CA SER A 113 -11.27 -3.22 3.28
C SER A 113 -10.86 -3.48 1.82
N ARG A 114 -10.26 -2.48 1.13
CA ARG A 114 -9.94 -2.62 -0.31
C ARG A 114 -9.07 -3.84 -0.65
N GLN A 115 -8.26 -4.29 0.30
CA GLN A 115 -7.36 -5.42 0.13
C GLN A 115 -7.82 -6.70 0.84
N ASP A 116 -9.09 -6.75 1.28
CA ASP A 116 -9.62 -7.94 1.95
C ASP A 116 -9.62 -9.15 1.01
N GLY A 117 -9.43 -10.35 1.58
CA GLY A 117 -9.31 -11.60 0.84
C GLY A 117 -7.95 -11.83 0.15
N ARG A 118 -7.03 -10.86 0.17
CA ARG A 118 -5.68 -11.04 -0.38
C ARG A 118 -4.71 -11.57 0.68
N LEU A 119 -3.72 -12.35 0.23
CA LEU A 119 -2.62 -12.77 1.07
C LEU A 119 -1.85 -11.54 1.59
N LYS A 120 -1.42 -11.60 2.85
CA LYS A 120 -0.68 -10.51 3.50
C LYS A 120 0.57 -11.03 4.16
N ALA A 121 1.66 -10.31 4.01
CA ALA A 121 2.90 -10.57 4.74
C ALA A 121 2.75 -10.17 6.22
N LEU A 122 3.61 -10.69 7.09
CA LEU A 122 3.67 -10.31 8.51
C LEU A 122 4.07 -8.84 8.73
N SER A 123 4.60 -8.17 7.69
CA SER A 123 4.94 -6.75 7.67
C SER A 123 3.74 -5.83 7.37
N VAL A 124 2.53 -6.39 7.19
CA VAL A 124 1.30 -5.66 6.93
C VAL A 124 0.45 -5.58 8.19
N ILE A 125 0.02 -4.37 8.54
CA ILE A 125 -0.88 -4.08 9.66
C ILE A 125 -2.21 -3.60 9.08
N ASP A 126 -3.29 -4.34 9.29
CA ASP A 126 -4.63 -3.93 8.89
C ASP A 126 -5.25 -3.02 9.96
N VAL A 127 -5.87 -1.93 9.53
CA VAL A 127 -6.59 -1.00 10.40
C VAL A 127 -7.87 -0.50 9.76
N LYS A 128 -8.87 -0.20 10.57
CA LYS A 128 -10.03 0.58 10.12
C LYS A 128 -9.61 2.04 9.86
N PRO A 129 -10.33 2.78 9.01
CA PRO A 129 -10.07 4.20 8.75
C PRO A 129 -10.51 5.06 9.95
N ILE A 130 -9.81 4.88 11.06
CA ILE A 130 -10.02 5.58 12.34
C ILE A 130 -8.67 6.14 12.80
N LYS A 131 -8.59 7.46 13.02
CA LYS A 131 -7.38 8.19 13.42
C LYS A 131 -6.58 7.46 14.49
N SER A 132 -7.22 7.04 15.58
CA SER A 132 -6.54 6.41 16.71
C SER A 132 -5.93 5.05 16.38
N GLN A 133 -6.59 4.26 15.50
CA GLN A 133 -6.05 2.97 15.04
C GLN A 133 -4.86 3.19 14.09
N ILE A 134 -4.93 4.15 13.19
CA ILE A 134 -3.84 4.52 12.29
C ILE A 134 -2.61 4.95 13.10
N LEU A 135 -2.78 5.82 14.10
CA LEU A 135 -1.68 6.25 14.97
C LEU A 135 -1.05 5.10 15.76
N LYS A 136 -1.87 4.19 16.30
CA LYS A 136 -1.37 2.98 16.97
C LYS A 136 -0.55 2.10 16.01
N ALA A 137 -1.02 1.93 14.78
CA ALA A 137 -0.32 1.17 13.76
C ALA A 137 1.01 1.83 13.34
N ILE A 138 1.04 3.16 13.20
CA ILE A 138 2.27 3.91 12.92
C ILE A 138 3.29 3.69 14.05
N LYS A 139 2.86 3.81 15.31
CA LYS A 139 3.72 3.54 16.47
C LYS A 139 4.25 2.11 16.48
N LEU A 140 3.39 1.12 16.17
CA LEU A 140 3.77 -0.28 16.07
C LEU A 140 4.79 -0.49 14.94
N ALA A 141 4.51 0.07 13.76
CA ALA A 141 5.38 -0.04 12.59
C ALA A 141 6.81 0.46 12.86
N TYR A 142 6.98 1.52 13.65
CA TYR A 142 8.29 2.02 14.07
C TYR A 142 8.92 1.25 15.25
N SER A 143 8.22 0.30 15.86
CA SER A 143 8.79 -0.42 17.00
C SER A 143 9.93 -1.36 16.57
N PRO A 144 10.99 -1.51 17.38
CA PRO A 144 12.10 -2.41 17.05
C PRO A 144 11.67 -3.86 16.83
N LYS A 145 10.66 -4.32 17.58
CA LYS A 145 10.11 -5.67 17.43
C LYS A 145 9.48 -5.87 16.06
N PHE A 146 8.68 -4.91 15.60
CA PHE A 146 8.02 -5.00 14.29
C PHE A 146 9.01 -4.82 13.15
N GLN A 147 9.98 -3.93 13.29
CA GLN A 147 11.05 -3.73 12.29
C GLN A 147 11.88 -5.00 12.07
N LYS A 148 12.12 -5.82 13.09
CA LYS A 148 12.75 -7.14 12.92
C LYS A 148 11.93 -8.07 12.02
N ILE A 149 10.61 -7.98 12.04
CA ILE A 149 9.72 -8.74 11.14
C ILE A 149 9.83 -8.19 9.72
N VAL A 150 9.74 -6.88 9.56
CA VAL A 150 9.82 -6.18 8.28
C VAL A 150 11.11 -6.51 7.54
N GLN A 151 12.24 -6.51 8.25
CA GLN A 151 13.57 -6.78 7.66
C GLN A 151 13.77 -8.23 7.19
N LYS A 152 12.91 -9.16 7.57
CA LYS A 152 12.93 -10.52 7.00
C LYS A 152 12.52 -10.57 5.54
N LYS A 153 11.86 -9.53 5.03
CA LYS A 153 11.43 -9.37 3.62
C LYS A 153 10.61 -10.55 3.10
N GLN A 154 9.86 -11.19 3.97
CA GLN A 154 9.02 -12.33 3.61
C GLN A 154 7.80 -11.85 2.82
N ASN A 155 7.67 -12.35 1.58
CA ASN A 155 6.58 -11.99 0.70
C ASN A 155 5.79 -13.24 0.29
N PRO A 156 4.49 -13.34 0.63
CA PRO A 156 3.67 -14.49 0.27
C PRO A 156 3.42 -14.61 -1.24
N TYR A 157 3.70 -13.56 -2.02
CA TYR A 157 3.58 -13.57 -3.49
C TYR A 157 4.84 -14.09 -4.19
N GLY A 158 5.82 -14.60 -3.43
CA GLY A 158 6.97 -15.31 -3.95
C GLY A 158 8.22 -14.46 -4.19
N ASP A 159 9.20 -15.08 -4.85
CA ASP A 159 10.58 -14.62 -5.01
C ASP A 159 10.85 -13.88 -6.35
N SER A 160 9.83 -13.36 -6.98
CA SER A 160 9.94 -12.61 -8.25
C SER A 160 10.33 -13.42 -9.49
N LYS A 161 10.01 -14.72 -9.54
CA LYS A 161 10.23 -15.56 -10.72
C LYS A 161 8.94 -16.13 -11.36
N PRO A 162 7.81 -15.40 -11.37
CA PRO A 162 6.54 -15.93 -11.85
C PRO A 162 6.59 -16.34 -13.33
N SER A 163 7.31 -15.58 -14.17
CA SER A 163 7.42 -15.87 -15.61
C SER A 163 8.01 -17.26 -15.90
N LYS A 164 9.07 -17.66 -15.18
CA LYS A 164 9.66 -18.98 -15.34
C LYS A 164 8.69 -20.09 -14.93
N THR A 165 7.99 -19.88 -13.81
CA THR A 165 6.99 -20.83 -13.32
C THR A 165 5.81 -20.96 -14.28
N ILE A 166 5.29 -19.82 -14.78
CA ILE A 166 4.21 -19.78 -15.77
C ILE A 166 4.62 -20.52 -17.04
N VAL A 167 5.81 -20.23 -17.60
CA VAL A 167 6.32 -20.90 -18.80
C VAL A 167 6.46 -22.40 -18.57
N LYS A 168 6.96 -22.83 -17.40
CA LYS A 168 7.06 -24.27 -17.07
C LYS A 168 5.69 -24.92 -17.03
N VAL A 169 4.69 -24.29 -16.43
CA VAL A 169 3.32 -24.81 -16.40
C VAL A 169 2.74 -24.91 -17.83
N LEU A 170 2.85 -23.81 -18.61
CA LEU A 170 2.33 -23.77 -19.98
C LEU A 170 2.97 -24.81 -20.91
N LYS A 171 4.25 -25.13 -20.73
CA LYS A 171 4.94 -26.17 -21.51
C LYS A 171 4.48 -27.59 -21.17
N ASN A 172 4.03 -27.82 -19.94
CA ASN A 172 3.73 -29.17 -19.44
C ASN A 172 2.23 -29.44 -19.25
N ILE A 173 1.37 -28.42 -19.42
CA ILE A 173 -0.07 -28.61 -19.25
C ILE A 173 -0.65 -29.42 -20.41
N ASN A 174 -1.49 -30.39 -20.09
CA ASN A 174 -2.25 -31.11 -21.12
C ASN A 174 -3.41 -30.19 -21.58
N LEU A 175 -3.40 -29.88 -22.88
CA LEU A 175 -4.42 -29.01 -23.49
C LEU A 175 -5.71 -29.74 -23.86
N LYS A 176 -5.73 -31.09 -23.76
CA LYS A 176 -6.92 -31.90 -24.06
C LYS A 176 -8.02 -31.50 -23.08
N ASP A 177 -9.19 -31.13 -23.61
CA ASP A 177 -10.39 -30.74 -22.87
C ASP A 177 -10.20 -29.54 -21.90
N ILE A 178 -9.14 -28.75 -22.02
CA ILE A 178 -8.82 -27.63 -21.10
C ILE A 178 -9.88 -26.52 -21.12
N THR A 179 -10.64 -26.41 -22.22
CA THR A 179 -11.72 -25.41 -22.35
C THR A 179 -13.02 -25.85 -21.66
N VAL A 180 -13.12 -27.14 -21.33
CA VAL A 180 -14.29 -27.70 -20.67
C VAL A 180 -14.13 -27.56 -19.17
N LYS A 181 -14.81 -26.58 -18.57
CA LYS A 181 -14.83 -26.39 -17.12
C LYS A 181 -15.73 -27.45 -16.48
N ARG A 182 -15.15 -28.31 -15.66
CA ARG A 182 -15.89 -29.24 -14.81
C ARG A 182 -16.03 -28.65 -13.41
N PHE A 183 -17.21 -28.82 -12.79
CA PHE A 183 -17.38 -28.49 -11.39
C PHE A 183 -16.47 -29.41 -10.54
N LYS A 184 -15.78 -28.81 -9.57
CA LYS A 184 -14.96 -29.54 -8.64
C LYS A 184 -15.35 -29.15 -7.23
N ASP A 185 -15.86 -30.11 -6.47
CA ASP A 185 -16.08 -29.94 -5.04
C ASP A 185 -14.73 -29.77 -4.34
N LEU A 186 -14.62 -28.72 -3.54
CA LEU A 186 -13.54 -28.57 -2.59
C LEU A 186 -13.90 -29.41 -1.37
N VAL A 187 -13.29 -30.60 -1.26
CA VAL A 187 -13.39 -31.49 -0.09
C VAL A 187 -12.33 -31.06 0.92
#